data_894f14a705a29674c4192caae0ef7cc9
#
_entry.id   894f14a705a29674c4192caae0ef7cc9
#
_cell.length_a   1.000
_cell.length_b   1.000
_cell.length_c   1.000
_cell.angle_alpha   90.00
_cell.angle_beta   90.00
_cell.angle_gamma   90.00
#
_symmetry.space_group_name_H-M   'P 1'
#
loop_
_entity.id
_entity.type
_entity.pdbx_description
1 polymer ?
#
loop_
_entity_poly.entity_id
_entity_poly.type
_entity_poly.pdbx_seq_one_letter_code
_entity_poly.pdbx_strand_id
1 'polypeptide(L)'
;MRKYISLFLWSLLFPFAMDGQNLNLINSEQTSYEREEKSFYAETKQVNQFIRRFNAEENVLGVRLSSNDSLYHSSQLRKNYINMLFDNQNTSISDMLKSAFINDVTQDANPKFLDFHGGEWFGETFVKFDRGSQEVFITLFMELVKENLGSKWVVGDIYYNPYEDLYGRDAGSGSRFLHPLSHELDFMNLDRVFKSGNHTGDYFYQGFSPDKLSIFMYELRNNTLKFNYVSGVKFHFFQIDGWYFEITEFNRPGLNRGWLISNLIKLEDGQKQKLINFIYHRD
;
A
#
# COMPACT_ATOMS: atom_id res chain seq x y z
N MET A 1 -70.18 -29.79 -53.13
CA MET A 1 -70.96 -28.90 -52.28
C MET A 1 -70.53 -29.04 -50.85
N ARG A 2 -69.73 -28.12 -50.37
CA ARG A 2 -69.18 -28.10 -49.00
C ARG A 2 -69.73 -26.88 -48.27
N LYS A 3 -70.48 -27.16 -47.18
CA LYS A 3 -70.99 -26.12 -46.27
C LYS A 3 -69.91 -25.75 -45.25
N TYR A 4 -69.58 -24.47 -45.13
CA TYR A 4 -68.72 -23.88 -44.11
C TYR A 4 -69.60 -23.53 -42.90
N ILE A 5 -69.25 -24.08 -41.71
CA ILE A 5 -69.79 -23.69 -40.42
C ILE A 5 -68.79 -22.76 -39.79
N SER A 6 -69.20 -21.49 -39.57
CA SER A 6 -68.42 -20.45 -38.89
C SER A 6 -68.69 -20.55 -37.40
N LEU A 7 -67.63 -20.81 -36.60
CA LEU A 7 -67.63 -20.76 -35.12
C LEU A 7 -67.13 -19.41 -34.68
N PHE A 8 -68.00 -18.61 -34.10
CA PHE A 8 -67.64 -17.38 -33.39
C PHE A 8 -67.09 -17.70 -32.00
N LEU A 9 -65.81 -17.47 -31.76
CA LEU A 9 -65.20 -17.53 -30.42
C LEU A 9 -65.20 -16.12 -29.81
N TRP A 10 -65.97 -15.93 -28.75
CA TRP A 10 -66.06 -14.74 -27.96
C TRP A 10 -64.91 -14.79 -26.93
N SER A 11 -63.81 -14.05 -27.15
CA SER A 11 -62.72 -13.91 -26.17
C SER A 11 -63.05 -12.81 -25.17
N LEU A 12 -63.27 -13.20 -23.94
CA LEU A 12 -63.34 -12.34 -22.77
C LEU A 12 -61.95 -11.77 -22.48
N LEU A 13 -61.75 -10.50 -22.79
CA LEU A 13 -60.61 -9.70 -22.36
C LEU A 13 -60.80 -9.31 -20.88
N PHE A 14 -60.09 -9.99 -19.97
CA PHE A 14 -59.83 -9.49 -18.62
C PHE A 14 -58.65 -8.50 -18.68
N PRO A 15 -58.79 -7.28 -18.19
CA PRO A 15 -57.63 -6.43 -17.99
C PRO A 15 -56.90 -6.88 -16.75
N PHE A 16 -55.70 -7.47 -16.92
CA PHE A 16 -54.72 -7.61 -15.83
C PHE A 16 -54.20 -6.22 -15.50
N ALA A 17 -54.70 -5.59 -14.43
CA ALA A 17 -54.04 -4.47 -13.81
C ALA A 17 -52.77 -4.99 -13.12
N MET A 18 -51.62 -4.91 -13.81
CA MET A 18 -50.33 -5.10 -13.17
C MET A 18 -50.09 -3.91 -12.26
N ASP A 19 -49.98 -4.16 -10.96
CA ASP A 19 -49.56 -3.21 -9.95
C ASP A 19 -48.20 -2.65 -10.32
N GLY A 20 -48.17 -1.41 -10.83
CA GLY A 20 -46.93 -0.69 -11.19
C GLY A 20 -46.06 -0.29 -10.00
N GLN A 21 -46.46 -0.65 -8.78
CA GLN A 21 -45.68 -0.30 -7.57
C GLN A 21 -44.50 -1.21 -7.31
N ASN A 22 -44.56 -2.48 -7.70
CA ASN A 22 -43.43 -3.40 -7.48
C ASN A 22 -42.26 -3.20 -8.45
N LEU A 23 -42.50 -2.70 -9.66
CA LEU A 23 -41.43 -2.39 -10.61
C LEU A 23 -40.60 -1.18 -10.20
N ASN A 24 -41.18 -0.19 -9.55
CA ASN A 24 -40.49 0.99 -9.08
C ASN A 24 -39.59 0.73 -7.84
N LEU A 25 -40.00 -0.21 -6.98
CA LEU A 25 -39.18 -0.62 -5.83
C LEU A 25 -37.96 -1.45 -6.27
N ILE A 26 -38.15 -2.40 -7.17
CA ILE A 26 -37.07 -3.23 -7.70
C ILE A 26 -36.05 -2.36 -8.45
N ASN A 27 -36.49 -1.41 -9.27
CA ASN A 27 -35.62 -0.49 -9.99
C ASN A 27 -34.90 0.50 -9.05
N SER A 28 -35.53 0.92 -7.96
CA SER A 28 -34.89 1.82 -6.99
C SER A 28 -33.82 1.12 -6.14
N GLU A 29 -34.06 -0.13 -5.75
CA GLU A 29 -33.06 -0.95 -5.05
C GLU A 29 -31.88 -1.30 -5.97
N GLN A 30 -32.15 -1.75 -7.19
CA GLN A 30 -31.11 -2.08 -8.16
C GLN A 30 -30.24 -0.87 -8.54
N THR A 31 -30.84 0.30 -8.69
CA THR A 31 -30.09 1.57 -8.91
C THR A 31 -29.32 2.03 -7.68
N SER A 32 -29.78 1.72 -6.45
CA SER A 32 -29.04 2.00 -5.23
C SER A 32 -27.81 1.10 -5.09
N TYR A 33 -27.95 -0.23 -5.32
CA TYR A 33 -26.85 -1.18 -5.31
C TYR A 33 -25.80 -0.86 -6.39
N GLU A 34 -26.20 -0.60 -7.62
CA GLU A 34 -25.27 -0.19 -8.67
C GLU A 34 -24.55 1.13 -8.37
N ARG A 35 -25.21 2.06 -7.69
CA ARG A 35 -24.64 3.34 -7.27
C ARG A 35 -23.66 3.15 -6.13
N GLU A 36 -23.99 2.33 -5.15
CA GLU A 36 -23.09 1.94 -4.07
C GLU A 36 -21.88 1.17 -4.60
N GLU A 37 -22.08 0.22 -5.50
CA GLU A 37 -20.99 -0.54 -6.12
C GLU A 37 -20.03 0.36 -6.91
N LYS A 38 -20.55 1.29 -7.71
CA LYS A 38 -19.74 2.29 -8.42
C LYS A 38 -18.99 3.21 -7.46
N SER A 39 -19.61 3.58 -6.35
CA SER A 39 -19.00 4.37 -5.28
C SER A 39 -17.81 3.63 -4.67
N PHE A 40 -18.00 2.39 -4.23
CA PHE A 40 -16.92 1.57 -3.66
C PHE A 40 -15.78 1.33 -4.66
N TYR A 41 -16.10 1.08 -5.92
CA TYR A 41 -15.08 0.90 -6.96
C TYR A 41 -14.29 2.19 -7.23
N ALA A 42 -14.91 3.34 -7.12
CA ALA A 42 -14.24 4.64 -7.22
C ALA A 42 -13.38 4.95 -5.99
N GLU A 43 -13.76 4.48 -4.80
CA GLU A 43 -13.08 4.77 -3.53
C GLU A 43 -11.67 4.18 -3.44
N THR A 44 -11.42 3.09 -4.12
CA THR A 44 -10.30 2.23 -3.79
C THR A 44 -9.32 1.97 -4.93
N LYS A 45 -9.53 2.58 -6.09
CA LYS A 45 -8.68 2.37 -7.28
C LYS A 45 -7.26 2.93 -7.15
N GLN A 46 -7.07 3.98 -6.38
CA GLN A 46 -5.79 4.68 -6.25
C GLN A 46 -5.62 5.18 -4.81
N VAL A 47 -4.39 5.20 -4.32
CA VAL A 47 -4.08 5.69 -2.96
C VAL A 47 -4.54 7.13 -2.75
N ASN A 48 -4.45 7.98 -3.76
CA ASN A 48 -4.95 9.35 -3.65
C ASN A 48 -6.48 9.43 -3.52
N GLN A 49 -7.23 8.43 -4.01
CA GLN A 49 -8.68 8.34 -3.77
C GLN A 49 -8.96 7.89 -2.34
N PHE A 50 -8.16 6.95 -1.79
CA PHE A 50 -8.23 6.59 -0.37
C PHE A 50 -8.08 7.84 0.52
N ILE A 51 -7.05 8.67 0.27
CA ILE A 51 -6.80 9.90 1.03
C ILE A 51 -7.98 10.88 0.90
N ARG A 52 -8.46 11.14 -0.32
CA ARG A 52 -9.63 12.03 -0.53
C ARG A 52 -10.88 11.52 0.18
N ARG A 53 -11.08 10.21 0.18
CA ARG A 53 -12.22 9.60 0.86
C ARG A 53 -12.08 9.70 2.38
N PHE A 54 -10.90 9.45 2.92
CA PHE A 54 -10.59 9.64 4.33
C PHE A 54 -10.88 11.08 4.78
N ASN A 55 -10.55 12.04 3.93
CA ASN A 55 -10.74 13.48 4.19
C ASN A 55 -12.17 13.98 3.90
N ALA A 56 -13.04 13.21 3.28
CA ALA A 56 -14.31 13.65 2.69
C ALA A 56 -14.13 14.79 1.67
N GLU A 57 -13.23 14.60 0.73
CA GLU A 57 -12.97 15.51 -0.40
C GLU A 57 -13.65 15.07 -1.70
N GLU A 58 -14.39 13.98 -1.68
CA GLU A 58 -15.22 13.52 -2.78
C GLU A 58 -16.53 12.94 -2.26
N ASN A 59 -17.55 12.96 -3.12
CA ASN A 59 -18.86 12.41 -2.79
C ASN A 59 -18.91 10.88 -3.00
N VAL A 60 -20.06 10.26 -2.73
CA VAL A 60 -20.28 8.81 -2.91
C VAL A 60 -20.08 8.32 -4.35
N LEU A 61 -20.13 9.19 -5.33
CA LEU A 61 -19.88 8.87 -6.75
C LEU A 61 -18.42 9.08 -7.16
N GLY A 62 -17.52 9.43 -6.22
CA GLY A 62 -16.11 9.72 -6.51
C GLY A 62 -15.88 11.07 -7.20
N VAL A 63 -16.87 11.97 -7.18
CA VAL A 63 -16.74 13.34 -7.71
C VAL A 63 -16.16 14.23 -6.65
N ARG A 64 -15.12 15.00 -6.97
CA ARG A 64 -14.48 15.94 -6.05
C ARG A 64 -15.47 17.00 -5.53
N LEU A 65 -15.46 17.20 -4.23
CA LEU A 65 -16.21 18.26 -3.58
C LEU A 65 -15.41 19.59 -3.68
N SER A 66 -16.13 20.67 -3.89
CA SER A 66 -15.54 22.00 -3.75
C SER A 66 -15.30 22.30 -2.27
N SER A 67 -14.27 23.09 -1.95
CA SER A 67 -14.03 23.57 -0.57
C SER A 67 -15.19 24.36 0.03
N ASN A 68 -16.11 24.87 -0.81
CA ASN A 68 -17.32 25.58 -0.37
C ASN A 68 -18.53 24.65 -0.15
N ASP A 69 -18.39 23.36 -0.46
CA ASP A 69 -19.45 22.38 -0.24
C ASP A 69 -19.57 22.06 1.26
N SER A 70 -20.79 22.01 1.79
CA SER A 70 -21.05 21.68 3.19
C SER A 70 -20.61 20.27 3.58
N LEU A 71 -20.44 19.37 2.62
CA LEU A 71 -19.94 18.02 2.81
C LEU A 71 -18.40 17.93 2.82
N TYR A 72 -17.72 18.95 2.27
CA TYR A 72 -16.26 18.98 2.25
C TYR A 72 -15.71 19.01 3.68
N HIS A 73 -14.88 18.03 4.02
CA HIS A 73 -14.29 17.83 5.36
C HIS A 73 -15.33 17.63 6.49
N SER A 74 -16.60 17.32 6.15
CA SER A 74 -17.64 17.09 7.16
C SER A 74 -17.27 15.93 8.08
N SER A 75 -17.29 16.14 9.40
CA SER A 75 -16.95 15.11 10.39
C SER A 75 -17.89 13.90 10.30
N GLN A 76 -19.18 14.13 10.06
CA GLN A 76 -20.15 13.03 9.90
C GLN A 76 -19.89 12.20 8.65
N LEU A 77 -19.58 12.84 7.51
CA LEU A 77 -19.25 12.13 6.27
C LEU A 77 -17.94 11.35 6.43
N ARG A 78 -16.93 11.98 7.07
CA ARG A 78 -15.65 11.33 7.37
C ARG A 78 -15.81 10.10 8.26
N LYS A 79 -16.64 10.16 9.32
CA LYS A 79 -16.92 9.00 10.17
C LYS A 79 -17.42 7.81 9.34
N ASN A 80 -18.38 8.06 8.45
CA ASN A 80 -18.95 7.04 7.61
C ASN A 80 -17.90 6.48 6.64
N TYR A 81 -17.16 7.36 5.95
CA TYR A 81 -16.15 6.93 4.97
C TYR A 81 -15.00 6.16 5.61
N ILE A 82 -14.43 6.65 6.71
CA ILE A 82 -13.32 5.97 7.38
C ILE A 82 -13.76 4.59 7.87
N ASN A 83 -15.01 4.46 8.38
CA ASN A 83 -15.54 3.14 8.75
C ASN A 83 -15.61 2.17 7.57
N MET A 84 -15.97 2.67 6.37
CA MET A 84 -16.02 1.88 5.14
C MET A 84 -14.62 1.53 4.59
N LEU A 85 -13.61 2.33 4.90
CA LEU A 85 -12.22 2.10 4.46
C LEU A 85 -11.51 1.01 5.28
N PHE A 86 -12.08 0.47 6.33
CA PHE A 86 -11.51 -0.69 7.02
C PHE A 86 -11.78 -1.98 6.28
N ASP A 87 -10.81 -2.88 6.32
CA ASP A 87 -11.03 -4.27 5.92
C ASP A 87 -11.98 -4.95 6.92
N ASN A 88 -13.24 -5.17 6.50
CA ASN A 88 -14.28 -5.74 7.34
C ASN A 88 -14.10 -7.26 7.60
N GLN A 89 -13.24 -7.92 6.83
CA GLN A 89 -12.91 -9.34 7.05
C GLN A 89 -11.75 -9.51 8.05
N ASN A 90 -11.05 -8.44 8.37
CA ASN A 90 -9.96 -8.46 9.33
C ASN A 90 -10.49 -8.35 10.77
N THR A 91 -10.52 -9.48 11.47
CA THR A 91 -10.95 -9.55 12.88
C THR A 91 -9.86 -9.15 13.88
N SER A 92 -8.62 -8.91 13.42
CA SER A 92 -7.51 -8.49 14.31
C SER A 92 -7.65 -7.05 14.78
N ILE A 93 -8.37 -6.21 14.02
CA ILE A 93 -8.66 -4.83 14.41
C ILE A 93 -10.02 -4.81 15.12
N SER A 94 -10.02 -4.65 16.45
CA SER A 94 -11.26 -4.62 17.23
C SER A 94 -12.12 -3.40 16.91
N ASP A 95 -13.44 -3.55 17.02
CA ASP A 95 -14.38 -2.43 16.80
C ASP A 95 -14.16 -1.28 17.77
N MET A 96 -13.67 -1.56 18.98
CA MET A 96 -13.27 -0.53 19.96
C MET A 96 -12.10 0.29 19.40
N LEU A 97 -11.08 -0.34 18.82
CA LEU A 97 -9.90 0.33 18.26
C LEU A 97 -10.29 1.16 17.02
N LYS A 98 -11.13 0.61 16.12
CA LYS A 98 -11.68 1.34 14.97
C LYS A 98 -12.46 2.59 15.43
N SER A 99 -13.35 2.43 16.41
CA SER A 99 -14.14 3.53 16.95
C SER A 99 -13.27 4.60 17.61
N ALA A 100 -12.25 4.19 18.37
CA ALA A 100 -11.30 5.12 18.99
C ALA A 100 -10.53 5.94 17.93
N PHE A 101 -10.05 5.29 16.88
CA PHE A 101 -9.38 5.96 15.75
C PHE A 101 -10.31 6.94 15.03
N ILE A 102 -11.50 6.48 14.62
CA ILE A 102 -12.49 7.31 13.91
C ILE A 102 -12.84 8.55 14.76
N ASN A 103 -13.10 8.38 16.05
CA ASN A 103 -13.44 9.49 16.93
C ASN A 103 -12.28 10.48 17.07
N ASP A 104 -11.04 9.99 17.19
CA ASP A 104 -9.87 10.86 17.33
C ASP A 104 -9.62 11.69 16.07
N VAL A 105 -9.68 11.08 14.88
CA VAL A 105 -9.40 11.80 13.62
C VAL A 105 -10.52 12.69 13.13
N THR A 106 -11.75 12.51 13.66
CA THR A 106 -12.94 13.26 13.24
C THR A 106 -13.45 14.24 14.31
N GLN A 107 -12.65 14.54 15.33
CA GLN A 107 -13.02 15.53 16.35
C GLN A 107 -13.20 16.92 15.73
N ASP A 108 -14.36 17.57 16.00
CA ASP A 108 -14.65 18.90 15.45
C ASP A 108 -13.65 19.97 15.93
N ALA A 109 -13.14 19.83 17.17
CA ALA A 109 -12.18 20.77 17.74
C ALA A 109 -10.75 20.64 17.15
N ASN A 110 -10.36 19.46 16.68
CA ASN A 110 -9.02 19.19 16.14
C ASN A 110 -9.09 18.06 15.11
N PRO A 111 -9.71 18.28 13.95
CA PRO A 111 -9.81 17.26 12.90
C PRO A 111 -8.45 16.97 12.30
N LYS A 112 -8.12 15.70 12.13
CA LYS A 112 -6.86 15.24 11.54
C LYS A 112 -7.10 14.74 10.11
N PHE A 113 -6.32 15.21 9.16
CA PHE A 113 -6.44 14.90 7.74
C PHE A 113 -5.19 14.20 7.23
N LEU A 114 -5.33 13.46 6.16
CA LEU A 114 -4.19 12.91 5.41
C LEU A 114 -3.80 13.87 4.29
N ASP A 115 -2.51 14.09 4.12
CA ASP A 115 -1.96 14.86 3.01
C ASP A 115 -1.14 13.95 2.10
N PHE A 116 -1.52 13.88 0.83
CA PHE A 116 -0.79 13.11 -0.18
C PHE A 116 0.67 13.54 -0.33
N HIS A 117 0.96 14.83 -0.12
CA HIS A 117 2.29 15.42 -0.21
C HIS A 117 2.94 15.73 1.14
N GLY A 118 2.28 15.38 2.24
CA GLY A 118 2.67 15.77 3.60
C GLY A 118 3.82 14.97 4.21
N GLY A 119 4.38 13.98 3.49
CA GLY A 119 5.40 13.08 4.06
C GLY A 119 4.82 12.13 5.10
N GLU A 120 5.68 11.51 5.89
CA GLU A 120 5.32 10.55 6.95
C GLU A 120 4.43 9.38 6.49
N TRP A 121 4.53 9.02 5.24
CA TRP A 121 3.96 7.81 4.65
C TRP A 121 4.82 7.34 3.49
N PHE A 122 4.85 6.04 3.25
CA PHE A 122 5.65 5.42 2.23
C PHE A 122 5.02 4.11 1.73
N GLY A 123 5.48 3.65 0.56
CA GLY A 123 5.09 2.37 0.00
C GLY A 123 6.12 1.28 0.31
N GLU A 124 5.66 0.10 0.66
CA GLU A 124 6.42 -1.13 0.72
C GLU A 124 6.01 -2.01 -0.46
N THR A 125 6.95 -2.28 -1.37
CA THR A 125 6.68 -2.98 -2.63
C THR A 125 7.48 -4.27 -2.67
N PHE A 126 6.79 -5.40 -2.77
CA PHE A 126 7.40 -6.72 -2.86
C PHE A 126 7.62 -7.07 -4.32
N VAL A 127 8.87 -7.17 -4.72
CA VAL A 127 9.24 -7.36 -6.12
C VAL A 127 10.01 -8.66 -6.31
N LYS A 128 9.61 -9.40 -7.32
CA LYS A 128 10.32 -10.58 -7.79
C LYS A 128 11.29 -10.18 -8.88
N PHE A 129 12.52 -10.65 -8.74
CA PHE A 129 13.59 -10.54 -9.73
C PHE A 129 14.13 -11.91 -10.09
N ASP A 130 14.74 -12.01 -11.26
CA ASP A 130 15.55 -13.15 -11.65
C ASP A 130 17.03 -12.81 -11.53
N ARG A 131 17.79 -13.61 -10.75
CA ARG A 131 19.24 -13.53 -10.62
C ARG A 131 19.87 -14.78 -11.24
N GLY A 132 20.29 -14.69 -12.49
CA GLY A 132 20.69 -15.87 -13.27
C GLY A 132 19.52 -16.84 -13.44
N SER A 133 19.64 -18.04 -12.87
CA SER A 133 18.57 -19.07 -12.87
C SER A 133 17.71 -19.07 -11.58
N GLN A 134 18.00 -18.19 -10.64
CA GLN A 134 17.30 -18.13 -9.36
C GLN A 134 16.30 -16.99 -9.31
N GLU A 135 15.13 -17.26 -8.75
CA GLU A 135 14.15 -16.23 -8.40
C GLU A 135 14.47 -15.67 -7.01
N VAL A 136 14.50 -14.35 -6.91
CA VAL A 136 14.78 -13.64 -5.65
C VAL A 136 13.69 -12.60 -5.38
N PHE A 137 13.36 -12.41 -4.10
CA PHE A 137 12.39 -11.41 -3.65
C PHE A 137 13.14 -10.28 -2.95
N ILE A 138 12.88 -9.06 -3.39
CA ILE A 138 13.45 -7.83 -2.82
C ILE A 138 12.31 -6.91 -2.43
N THR A 139 12.35 -6.40 -1.22
CA THR A 139 11.41 -5.37 -0.77
C THR A 139 11.99 -4.00 -1.12
N LEU A 140 11.21 -3.18 -1.82
CA LEU A 140 11.55 -1.80 -2.15
C LEU A 140 10.68 -0.87 -1.29
N PHE A 141 11.31 0.06 -0.61
CA PHE A 141 10.62 1.15 0.09
C PHE A 141 10.55 2.36 -0.82
N MET A 142 9.31 2.75 -1.12
CA MET A 142 9.01 3.80 -2.09
C MET A 142 8.60 5.07 -1.36
N GLU A 143 9.22 6.18 -1.70
CA GLU A 143 8.92 7.49 -1.14
C GLU A 143 8.39 8.45 -2.21
N LEU A 144 7.47 9.32 -1.82
CA LEU A 144 6.95 10.36 -2.71
C LEU A 144 7.79 11.62 -2.55
N VAL A 145 8.56 11.96 -3.58
CA VAL A 145 9.43 13.14 -3.57
C VAL A 145 8.82 14.23 -4.43
N LYS A 146 8.78 15.45 -3.90
CA LYS A 146 8.33 16.63 -4.62
C LYS A 146 9.46 17.21 -5.48
N GLU A 147 9.18 17.44 -6.75
CA GLU A 147 10.08 18.09 -7.71
C GLU A 147 9.44 19.33 -8.33
N ASN A 148 10.20 20.08 -9.13
CA ASN A 148 9.76 21.37 -9.72
C ASN A 148 8.48 21.25 -10.59
N LEU A 149 8.26 20.10 -11.23
CA LEU A 149 7.12 19.85 -12.13
C LEU A 149 6.04 18.95 -11.53
N GLY A 150 6.18 18.55 -10.26
CA GLY A 150 5.22 17.66 -9.62
C GLY A 150 5.87 16.75 -8.59
N SER A 151 5.25 15.60 -8.32
CA SER A 151 5.78 14.59 -7.41
C SER A 151 6.00 13.29 -8.14
N LYS A 152 7.03 12.56 -7.73
CA LYS A 152 7.32 11.23 -8.26
C LYS A 152 7.62 10.24 -7.15
N TRP A 153 7.36 8.97 -7.41
CA TRP A 153 7.81 7.87 -6.57
C TRP A 153 9.28 7.57 -6.85
N VAL A 154 10.05 7.41 -5.78
CA VAL A 154 11.46 7.01 -5.84
C VAL A 154 11.68 5.83 -4.91
N VAL A 155 12.67 4.99 -5.20
CA VAL A 155 13.14 3.97 -4.27
C VAL A 155 14.04 4.66 -3.25
N GLY A 156 13.56 4.77 -2.01
CA GLY A 156 14.30 5.39 -0.90
C GLY A 156 15.19 4.42 -0.14
N ASP A 157 14.76 3.16 -0.02
CA ASP A 157 15.52 2.08 0.63
C ASP A 157 15.12 0.72 0.06
N ILE A 158 15.89 -0.31 0.38
CA ILE A 158 15.62 -1.69 0.01
C ILE A 158 15.93 -2.65 1.16
N TYR A 159 15.23 -3.76 1.20
CA TYR A 159 15.57 -4.89 2.06
C TYR A 159 15.77 -6.16 1.24
N TYR A 160 16.94 -6.75 1.40
CA TYR A 160 17.31 -8.04 0.80
C TYR A 160 18.40 -8.69 1.66
N ASN A 161 18.08 -9.81 2.30
CA ASN A 161 18.99 -10.49 3.24
C ASN A 161 20.44 -10.63 2.77
N PRO A 162 20.71 -11.07 1.52
CA PRO A 162 22.09 -11.19 1.06
C PRO A 162 22.87 -9.88 1.03
N TYR A 163 22.19 -8.72 0.97
CA TYR A 163 22.86 -7.44 1.09
C TYR A 163 23.16 -7.11 2.54
N GLU A 164 22.28 -7.50 3.48
CA GLU A 164 22.55 -7.34 4.93
C GLU A 164 23.78 -8.13 5.34
N ASP A 165 23.89 -9.36 4.85
CA ASP A 165 25.03 -10.24 5.13
C ASP A 165 26.37 -9.66 4.62
N LEU A 166 26.36 -8.86 3.53
CA LEU A 166 27.56 -8.18 3.04
C LEU A 166 28.08 -7.12 4.02
N TYR A 167 27.21 -6.59 4.88
CA TYR A 167 27.50 -5.49 5.82
C TYR A 167 27.60 -5.97 7.26
N GLY A 168 27.19 -7.21 7.54
CA GLY A 168 27.43 -7.85 8.81
C GLY A 168 28.91 -7.87 9.09
N ARG A 169 29.38 -6.96 9.95
CA ARG A 169 30.74 -7.05 10.47
C ARG A 169 30.78 -8.35 11.29
N ASP A 170 31.64 -9.27 10.92
CA ASP A 170 32.03 -10.35 11.80
C ASP A 170 32.60 -9.75 13.09
N ALA A 171 31.71 -9.45 14.03
CA ALA A 171 32.08 -9.00 15.38
C ALA A 171 32.76 -10.16 16.11
N GLY A 172 34.03 -10.35 15.86
CA GLY A 172 34.80 -11.39 16.55
C GLY A 172 35.97 -11.99 15.80
N SER A 173 36.20 -11.65 14.53
CA SER A 173 37.43 -12.08 13.89
C SER A 173 38.59 -11.20 14.38
N GLY A 174 39.56 -11.84 14.99
CA GLY A 174 40.82 -11.19 15.33
C GLY A 174 41.37 -10.50 14.08
N SER A 175 41.69 -9.23 14.21
CA SER A 175 42.12 -8.31 13.16
C SER A 175 43.10 -8.97 12.19
N ARG A 176 42.60 -9.43 11.06
CA ARG A 176 43.45 -9.73 9.91
C ARG A 176 43.81 -8.42 9.28
N PHE A 177 45.07 -8.09 9.19
CA PHE A 177 45.55 -6.85 8.62
C PHE A 177 46.85 -7.06 7.84
N LEU A 178 47.05 -6.22 6.88
CA LEU A 178 48.34 -6.09 6.22
C LEU A 178 49.28 -5.26 7.12
N HIS A 179 50.31 -5.90 7.69
CA HIS A 179 51.18 -5.24 8.63
C HIS A 179 51.93 -4.09 7.93
N PRO A 180 51.99 -2.87 8.51
CA PRO A 180 52.60 -1.69 7.86
C PRO A 180 54.12 -1.85 7.60
N LEU A 181 54.76 -2.81 8.28
CA LEU A 181 56.18 -3.15 8.06
C LEU A 181 56.32 -4.43 7.20
N SER A 182 55.26 -4.96 6.67
CA SER A 182 55.34 -6.08 5.75
C SER A 182 55.97 -5.63 4.43
N HIS A 183 56.78 -6.51 3.84
CA HIS A 183 57.40 -6.25 2.55
C HIS A 183 56.39 -6.01 1.45
N GLU A 184 56.75 -5.27 0.40
CA GLU A 184 55.96 -5.07 -0.83
C GLU A 184 55.39 -6.37 -1.38
N LEU A 185 56.02 -7.52 -1.08
CA LEU A 185 55.55 -8.87 -1.41
C LEU A 185 54.18 -9.22 -0.81
N ASP A 186 53.79 -8.59 0.31
CA ASP A 186 52.44 -8.85 0.90
C ASP A 186 51.36 -8.18 0.07
N PHE A 187 51.62 -7.06 -0.57
CA PHE A 187 50.70 -6.48 -1.54
C PHE A 187 50.58 -7.37 -2.80
N MET A 188 51.67 -8.05 -3.20
CA MET A 188 51.65 -9.02 -4.30
C MET A 188 50.80 -10.29 -3.96
N ASN A 189 50.60 -10.54 -2.67
CA ASN A 189 49.79 -11.66 -2.19
C ASN A 189 48.33 -11.30 -1.84
N LEU A 190 47.83 -10.12 -2.23
CA LEU A 190 46.43 -9.71 -2.07
C LEU A 190 45.44 -10.69 -2.69
N ASP A 191 45.89 -11.52 -3.64
CA ASP A 191 45.08 -12.61 -4.20
C ASP A 191 44.58 -13.60 -3.13
N ARG A 192 45.34 -13.82 -2.07
CA ARG A 192 44.93 -14.68 -0.92
C ARG A 192 43.78 -14.07 -0.14
N VAL A 193 43.73 -12.74 -0.03
CA VAL A 193 42.65 -12.00 0.61
C VAL A 193 41.36 -12.12 -0.18
N PHE A 194 41.45 -11.88 -1.48
CA PHE A 194 40.27 -11.83 -2.34
C PHE A 194 39.76 -13.20 -2.80
N LYS A 195 40.65 -14.20 -2.91
CA LYS A 195 40.24 -15.57 -3.28
C LYS A 195 39.54 -16.30 -2.14
N SER A 196 39.83 -16.00 -0.88
CA SER A 196 39.21 -16.67 0.25
C SER A 196 37.73 -16.27 0.44
N GLY A 197 37.35 -15.07 -0.04
CA GLY A 197 35.99 -14.52 0.07
C GLY A 197 35.51 -14.26 1.51
N ASN A 198 36.17 -14.89 2.49
CA ASN A 198 35.80 -14.74 3.89
C ASN A 198 36.59 -13.61 4.53
N HIS A 199 35.91 -12.79 5.33
CA HIS A 199 36.53 -11.68 6.08
C HIS A 199 37.20 -10.59 5.23
N THR A 200 36.74 -10.41 3.99
CA THR A 200 37.26 -9.33 3.12
C THR A 200 37.07 -7.94 3.72
N GLY A 201 36.01 -7.74 4.50
CA GLY A 201 35.72 -6.47 5.19
C GLY A 201 36.82 -5.97 6.11
N ASP A 202 37.66 -6.87 6.70
CA ASP A 202 38.78 -6.52 7.58
C ASP A 202 39.88 -5.69 6.86
N TYR A 203 39.93 -5.80 5.53
CA TYR A 203 40.94 -5.13 4.69
C TYR A 203 40.46 -3.81 4.10
N PHE A 204 39.21 -3.42 4.36
CA PHE A 204 38.65 -2.14 3.91
C PHE A 204 38.74 -1.09 5.02
N TYR A 205 38.73 0.17 4.60
CA TYR A 205 38.73 1.30 5.53
C TYR A 205 37.52 1.21 6.47
N GLN A 206 37.74 1.32 7.78
CA GLN A 206 36.70 1.15 8.80
C GLN A 206 35.52 2.15 8.70
N GLY A 207 35.73 3.31 8.05
CA GLY A 207 34.70 4.27 7.75
C GLY A 207 33.91 3.96 6.46
N PHE A 208 34.22 2.85 5.78
CA PHE A 208 33.46 2.42 4.61
C PHE A 208 32.08 1.93 5.04
N SER A 209 31.04 2.60 4.56
CA SER A 209 29.66 2.21 4.73
C SER A 209 29.04 2.06 3.35
N PRO A 210 28.89 0.84 2.87
CA PRO A 210 28.31 0.60 1.56
C PRO A 210 26.83 0.99 1.55
N ASP A 211 26.39 1.47 0.40
CA ASP A 211 25.00 1.81 0.14
C ASP A 211 24.29 0.69 -0.64
N LYS A 212 23.27 0.11 -0.04
CA LYS A 212 22.48 -0.98 -0.62
C LYS A 212 21.85 -0.59 -1.96
N LEU A 213 21.39 0.66 -2.08
CA LEU A 213 20.82 1.17 -3.34
C LEU A 213 21.85 1.21 -4.45
N SER A 214 23.11 1.53 -4.14
CA SER A 214 24.21 1.53 -5.12
C SER A 214 24.47 0.12 -5.65
N ILE A 215 24.44 -0.91 -4.79
CA ILE A 215 24.62 -2.30 -5.20
C ILE A 215 23.44 -2.75 -6.05
N PHE A 216 22.22 -2.48 -5.59
CA PHE A 216 21.00 -2.81 -6.32
C PHE A 216 20.98 -2.18 -7.72
N MET A 217 21.31 -0.89 -7.82
CA MET A 217 21.42 -0.18 -9.08
C MET A 217 22.51 -0.77 -9.99
N TYR A 218 23.67 -1.16 -9.42
CA TYR A 218 24.74 -1.81 -10.15
C TYR A 218 24.28 -3.15 -10.73
N GLU A 219 23.62 -3.99 -9.94
CA GLU A 219 23.13 -5.30 -10.40
C GLU A 219 22.06 -5.18 -11.48
N LEU A 220 21.14 -4.18 -11.35
CA LEU A 220 20.16 -3.90 -12.40
C LEU A 220 20.82 -3.45 -13.70
N ARG A 221 21.80 -2.53 -13.63
CA ARG A 221 22.49 -2.02 -14.83
C ARG A 221 23.30 -3.09 -15.56
N ASN A 222 23.87 -4.03 -14.82
CA ASN A 222 24.65 -5.13 -15.38
C ASN A 222 23.79 -6.35 -15.74
N ASN A 223 22.46 -6.25 -15.64
CA ASN A 223 21.52 -7.35 -15.87
C ASN A 223 21.78 -8.61 -15.01
N THR A 224 22.45 -8.45 -13.87
CA THR A 224 22.60 -9.50 -12.86
C THR A 224 21.24 -9.75 -12.18
N LEU A 225 20.52 -8.67 -11.89
CA LEU A 225 19.09 -8.69 -11.50
C LEU A 225 18.23 -8.27 -12.69
N LYS A 226 17.21 -9.05 -13.00
CA LYS A 226 16.21 -8.74 -14.01
C LYS A 226 14.85 -8.67 -13.36
N PHE A 227 14.17 -7.54 -13.55
CA PHE A 227 12.80 -7.37 -13.04
C PHE A 227 11.87 -8.44 -13.65
N ASN A 228 11.05 -9.04 -12.79
CA ASN A 228 10.03 -10.00 -13.20
C ASN A 228 8.62 -9.37 -12.99
N TYR A 229 8.14 -9.29 -11.75
CA TYR A 229 6.86 -8.64 -11.44
C TYR A 229 6.81 -8.13 -10.00
N VAL A 230 5.84 -7.26 -9.74
CA VAL A 230 5.46 -6.83 -8.38
C VAL A 230 4.45 -7.81 -7.82
N SER A 231 4.76 -8.46 -6.71
CA SER A 231 3.89 -9.45 -6.06
C SER A 231 2.91 -8.83 -5.05
N GLY A 232 3.20 -7.63 -4.56
CA GLY A 232 2.33 -6.94 -3.63
C GLY A 232 2.83 -5.53 -3.31
N VAL A 233 1.91 -4.69 -2.87
CA VAL A 233 2.19 -3.33 -2.40
C VAL A 233 1.38 -3.08 -1.15
N LYS A 234 2.00 -2.39 -0.19
CA LYS A 234 1.36 -1.84 1.01
C LYS A 234 1.75 -0.38 1.14
N PHE A 235 0.94 0.40 1.83
CA PHE A 235 1.31 1.75 2.22
C PHE A 235 1.17 1.93 3.72
N HIS A 236 2.18 2.54 4.32
CA HIS A 236 2.32 2.77 5.73
C HIS A 236 2.12 4.24 6.03
N PHE A 237 1.18 4.57 6.92
CA PHE A 237 0.82 5.93 7.27
C PHE A 237 1.15 6.22 8.73
N PHE A 238 1.93 7.29 8.95
CA PHE A 238 2.32 7.83 10.25
C PHE A 238 1.93 9.30 10.42
N GLN A 239 1.11 9.83 9.51
CA GLN A 239 0.69 11.24 9.48
C GLN A 239 -0.26 11.64 10.62
N ILE A 240 -0.90 10.68 11.25
CA ILE A 240 -1.82 10.91 12.35
C ILE A 240 -1.09 10.68 13.67
N ASP A 241 -0.88 11.74 14.44
CA ASP A 241 -0.22 11.64 15.73
C ASP A 241 -0.88 10.62 16.65
N GLY A 242 -0.07 9.75 17.24
CA GLY A 242 -0.52 8.65 18.10
C GLY A 242 -1.11 7.45 17.37
N TRP A 243 -1.03 7.42 16.03
CA TRP A 243 -1.55 6.32 15.23
C TRP A 243 -0.62 5.92 14.09
N TYR A 244 -0.62 4.64 13.83
CA TYR A 244 -0.12 4.04 12.60
C TYR A 244 -1.23 3.20 11.98
N PHE A 245 -1.33 3.24 10.67
CA PHE A 245 -2.13 2.28 9.92
C PHE A 245 -1.48 1.91 8.59
N GLU A 246 -1.79 0.71 8.15
CA GLU A 246 -1.36 0.15 6.86
C GLU A 246 -2.57 0.00 5.97
N ILE A 247 -2.43 0.29 4.69
CA ILE A 247 -3.41 -0.06 3.67
C ILE A 247 -2.83 -1.07 2.69
N THR A 248 -3.67 -2.02 2.31
CA THR A 248 -3.36 -3.07 1.34
C THR A 248 -4.48 -3.13 0.30
N GLU A 249 -4.14 -3.52 -0.91
CA GLU A 249 -5.13 -3.71 -1.96
C GLU A 249 -5.79 -5.09 -1.86
N PHE A 250 -7.11 -5.13 -1.83
CA PHE A 250 -7.91 -6.35 -1.79
C PHE A 250 -8.70 -6.51 -3.09
N ASN A 251 -8.29 -7.44 -3.91
CA ASN A 251 -9.02 -7.82 -5.13
C ASN A 251 -9.95 -9.00 -4.84
N ARG A 252 -11.13 -8.70 -4.32
CA ARG A 252 -12.15 -9.69 -3.92
C ARG A 252 -13.53 -9.24 -4.33
N PRO A 253 -14.50 -10.18 -4.49
CA PRO A 253 -15.89 -9.82 -4.76
C PRO A 253 -16.53 -9.09 -3.58
N GLY A 254 -17.55 -8.27 -3.86
CA GLY A 254 -18.28 -7.48 -2.87
C GLY A 254 -17.86 -6.01 -2.84
N LEU A 255 -18.45 -5.28 -1.90
CA LEU A 255 -18.27 -3.82 -1.81
C LEU A 255 -17.02 -3.41 -1.04
N ASN A 256 -16.56 -4.23 -0.08
CA ASN A 256 -15.37 -3.96 0.72
C ASN A 256 -14.11 -4.51 0.01
N ARG A 257 -13.63 -3.79 -0.99
CA ARG A 257 -12.51 -4.14 -1.87
C ARG A 257 -11.67 -2.92 -2.25
N GLY A 258 -10.47 -3.14 -2.82
CA GLY A 258 -9.49 -2.13 -3.20
C GLY A 258 -8.58 -1.78 -2.03
N TRP A 259 -8.13 -0.53 -1.93
CA TRP A 259 -7.26 -0.07 -0.85
C TRP A 259 -8.06 0.08 0.45
N LEU A 260 -7.78 -0.78 1.43
CA LEU A 260 -8.44 -0.79 2.73
C LEU A 260 -7.41 -0.79 3.86
N ILE A 261 -7.80 -0.26 5.00
CA ILE A 261 -7.00 -0.30 6.24
C ILE A 261 -6.93 -1.77 6.68
N SER A 262 -5.75 -2.37 6.52
CA SER A 262 -5.45 -3.77 6.84
C SER A 262 -4.80 -3.92 8.22
N ASN A 263 -4.21 -2.85 8.76
CA ASN A 263 -3.61 -2.85 10.10
C ASN A 263 -3.80 -1.47 10.75
N LEU A 264 -3.99 -1.45 12.08
CA LEU A 264 -4.15 -0.24 12.87
C LEU A 264 -3.51 -0.42 14.23
N ILE A 265 -2.61 0.48 14.59
CA ILE A 265 -1.91 0.47 15.89
C ILE A 265 -2.03 1.86 16.51
N LYS A 266 -2.45 1.92 17.78
CA LYS A 266 -2.32 3.12 18.60
C LYS A 266 -0.89 3.19 19.13
N LEU A 267 -0.19 4.26 18.81
CA LEU A 267 1.21 4.47 19.18
C LEU A 267 1.31 5.28 20.48
N GLU A 268 2.20 4.84 21.35
CA GLU A 268 2.66 5.62 22.50
C GLU A 268 3.91 6.42 22.13
N ASP A 269 4.28 7.36 23.00
CA ASP A 269 5.45 8.20 22.81
C ASP A 269 6.72 7.34 22.57
N GLY A 270 7.46 7.66 21.51
CA GLY A 270 8.69 6.96 21.12
C GLY A 270 8.49 5.63 20.39
N GLN A 271 7.28 5.12 20.24
CA GLN A 271 7.04 3.89 19.47
C GLN A 271 7.08 4.09 17.96
N LYS A 272 6.78 5.29 17.47
CA LYS A 272 6.76 5.61 16.03
C LYS A 272 8.08 5.22 15.36
N GLN A 273 9.21 5.71 15.88
CA GLN A 273 10.51 5.43 15.27
C GLN A 273 10.90 3.94 15.35
N LYS A 274 10.55 3.28 16.45
CA LYS A 274 10.79 1.83 16.59
C LYS A 274 10.01 1.02 15.56
N LEU A 275 8.75 1.40 15.31
CA LEU A 275 7.93 0.74 14.31
C LEU A 275 8.43 1.01 12.89
N ILE A 276 8.86 2.24 12.60
CA ILE A 276 9.50 2.58 11.32
C ILE A 276 10.75 1.72 11.11
N ASN A 277 11.65 1.66 12.10
CA ASN A 277 12.86 0.82 12.02
C ASN A 277 12.51 -0.66 11.79
N PHE A 278 11.52 -1.17 12.51
CA PHE A 278 11.04 -2.54 12.33
C PHE A 278 10.54 -2.82 10.91
N ILE A 279 9.73 -1.91 10.33
CA ILE A 279 9.21 -2.05 8.95
C ILE A 279 10.37 -2.01 7.95
N TYR A 280 11.34 -1.13 8.13
CA TYR A 280 12.52 -1.02 7.26
C TYR A 280 13.58 -2.10 7.53
N HIS A 281 13.34 -3.04 8.45
CA HIS A 281 14.32 -4.05 8.89
C HIS A 281 15.66 -3.42 9.32
N ARG A 282 15.61 -2.27 9.99
CA ARG A 282 16.77 -1.58 10.57
C ARG A 282 16.83 -1.93 12.06
N ASP A 283 17.89 -2.64 12.48
CA ASP A 283 18.17 -2.97 13.90
C ASP A 283 18.64 -1.75 14.71
#